data_8ca0223f2f6db8eb75c974ca575fdc88
#
_entry.id   8ca0223f2f6db8eb75c974ca575fdc88
#
_cell.length_a   1.000
_cell.length_b   1.000
_cell.length_c   1.000
_cell.angle_alpha   90.00
_cell.angle_beta   90.00
_cell.angle_gamma   90.00
#
_symmetry.space_group_name_H-M   'P 1'
#
loop_
_entity.id
_entity.type
_entity.pdbx_description
1 polymer ?
#
loop_
_entity_poly.entity_id
_entity_poly.type
_entity_poly.pdbx_seq_one_letter_code
_entity_poly.pdbx_strand_id
1 'polypeptide(L)'
;RVSLLHRLPMKIIDKVLKERITLMPGASVLLATMKAHGCYTALVSGGFTMFTEKIAASLGFDENHANVLIKNKGKLTGKVQKPILGKLAKVKQLESIAKKLNLNEKQVLAVGDGANDLGMLHRAGTGVALHAKPSVAEQCDIRINFGDLTSLLFIQGYAKEDFVFNPPSDHQPQPSH
;
A
#
# COMPACT_ATOMS: atom_id res chain seq x y z
N ARG A 1 14.66 16.09 3.32
CA ARG A 1 13.27 16.17 3.86
C ARG A 1 13.10 15.39 5.16
N VAL A 2 13.65 14.17 5.30
CA VAL A 2 13.53 13.37 6.55
C VAL A 2 14.22 14.06 7.75
N SER A 3 15.28 14.81 7.52
CA SER A 3 15.99 15.60 8.56
C SER A 3 15.08 16.57 9.30
N LEU A 4 14.02 17.07 8.64
CA LEU A 4 13.01 17.94 9.27
C LEU A 4 12.21 17.26 10.39
N LEU A 5 12.21 15.92 10.43
CA LEU A 5 11.57 15.14 11.48
C LEU A 5 12.42 15.01 12.75
N HIS A 6 13.62 15.58 12.76
CA HIS A 6 14.52 15.50 13.91
C HIS A 6 13.87 16.07 15.18
N ARG A 7 13.99 15.34 16.28
CA ARG A 7 13.43 15.66 17.61
C ARG A 7 11.90 15.63 17.73
N LEU A 8 11.15 15.29 16.67
CA LEU A 8 9.70 15.16 16.80
C LEU A 8 9.35 13.98 17.72
N PRO A 9 8.40 14.17 18.65
CA PRO A 9 7.95 13.11 19.53
C PRO A 9 7.12 12.09 18.75
N MET A 10 7.19 10.82 19.14
CA MET A 10 6.46 9.73 18.47
C MET A 10 4.94 9.94 18.49
N LYS A 11 4.38 10.62 19.48
CA LYS A 11 2.94 10.92 19.58
C LYS A 11 2.39 11.71 18.37
N ILE A 12 3.26 12.43 17.64
CA ILE A 12 2.83 13.15 16.42
C ILE A 12 2.37 12.18 15.32
N ILE A 13 2.87 10.95 15.32
CA ILE A 13 2.50 9.94 14.33
C ILE A 13 1.02 9.58 14.48
N ASP A 14 0.54 9.39 15.69
CA ASP A 14 -0.88 9.07 15.94
C ASP A 14 -1.80 10.22 15.51
N LYS A 15 -1.35 11.45 15.75
CA LYS A 15 -2.08 12.64 15.29
C LYS A 15 -2.14 12.71 13.77
N VAL A 16 -1.02 12.50 13.08
CA VAL A 16 -0.97 12.52 11.61
C VAL A 16 -1.83 11.40 11.01
N LEU A 17 -1.82 10.21 11.59
CA LEU A 17 -2.67 9.09 11.14
C LEU A 17 -4.15 9.43 11.25
N LYS A 18 -4.57 10.06 12.36
CA LYS A 18 -5.97 10.41 12.57
C LYS A 18 -6.45 11.59 11.72
N GLU A 19 -5.59 12.60 11.54
CA GLU A 19 -6.00 13.88 10.96
C GLU A 19 -5.62 14.05 9.48
N ARG A 20 -4.64 13.28 8.98
CA ARG A 20 -4.03 13.53 7.67
C ARG A 20 -4.01 12.33 6.73
N ILE A 21 -4.29 11.13 7.24
CA ILE A 21 -4.30 9.93 6.39
C ILE A 21 -5.73 9.47 6.22
N THR A 22 -6.17 9.47 4.98
CA THR A 22 -7.46 8.92 4.55
C THR A 22 -7.19 7.69 3.71
N LEU A 23 -7.89 6.60 4.00
CA LEU A 23 -7.85 5.40 3.17
C LEU A 23 -8.57 5.67 1.85
N MET A 24 -8.01 5.18 0.77
CA MET A 24 -8.68 5.25 -0.52
C MET A 24 -10.00 4.45 -0.47
N PRO A 25 -11.11 4.97 -1.03
CA PRO A 25 -12.37 4.23 -1.10
C PRO A 25 -12.19 2.84 -1.71
N GLY A 26 -12.95 1.88 -1.22
CA GLY A 26 -12.89 0.49 -1.66
C GLY A 26 -11.74 -0.34 -1.06
N ALA A 27 -10.82 0.24 -0.29
CA ALA A 27 -9.67 -0.46 0.26
C ALA A 27 -10.07 -1.66 1.14
N SER A 28 -11.01 -1.48 2.06
CA SER A 28 -11.48 -2.54 2.94
C SER A 28 -12.19 -3.66 2.18
N VAL A 29 -13.02 -3.31 1.20
CA VAL A 29 -13.72 -4.28 0.35
C VAL A 29 -12.73 -5.08 -0.49
N LEU A 30 -11.75 -4.40 -1.12
CA LEU A 30 -10.69 -5.05 -1.88
C LEU A 30 -9.97 -6.09 -1.02
N LEU A 31 -9.44 -5.69 0.14
CA LEU A 31 -8.64 -6.57 0.99
C LEU A 31 -9.48 -7.72 1.55
N ALA A 32 -10.71 -7.46 2.02
CA ALA A 32 -11.59 -8.48 2.53
C ALA A 32 -11.92 -9.53 1.46
N THR A 33 -12.25 -9.09 0.25
CA THR A 33 -12.55 -9.97 -0.88
C THR A 33 -11.34 -10.79 -1.28
N MET A 34 -10.18 -10.17 -1.47
CA MET A 34 -8.94 -10.86 -1.82
C MET A 34 -8.58 -11.94 -0.81
N LYS A 35 -8.69 -11.64 0.49
CA LYS A 35 -8.41 -12.62 1.56
C LYS A 35 -9.41 -13.76 1.61
N ALA A 36 -10.70 -13.48 1.42
CA ALA A 36 -11.74 -14.52 1.37
C ALA A 36 -11.48 -15.52 0.24
N HIS A 37 -10.84 -15.08 -0.84
CA HIS A 37 -10.44 -15.93 -1.96
C HIS A 37 -9.00 -16.45 -1.88
N GLY A 38 -8.36 -16.38 -0.70
CA GLY A 38 -7.06 -16.99 -0.45
C GLY A 38 -5.87 -16.24 -1.06
N CYS A 39 -6.05 -14.98 -1.47
CA CYS A 39 -4.97 -14.18 -2.01
C CYS A 39 -4.08 -13.63 -0.91
N TYR A 40 -2.77 -13.69 -1.11
CA TYR A 40 -1.80 -13.05 -0.25
C TYR A 40 -1.65 -11.57 -0.60
N THR A 41 -1.66 -10.71 0.40
CA THR A 41 -1.70 -9.26 0.23
C THR A 41 -0.51 -8.58 0.89
N ALA A 42 0.18 -7.71 0.14
CA ALA A 42 1.37 -7.00 0.62
C ALA A 42 1.27 -5.49 0.36
N LEU A 43 1.56 -4.69 1.38
CA LEU A 43 1.66 -3.24 1.27
C LEU A 43 3.13 -2.82 1.14
N VAL A 44 3.53 -2.30 -0.02
CA VAL A 44 4.91 -1.86 -0.29
C VAL A 44 4.96 -0.37 -0.54
N SER A 45 5.59 0.39 0.35
CA SER A 45 5.56 1.85 0.33
C SER A 45 6.95 2.48 0.45
N GLY A 46 7.20 3.54 -0.30
CA GLY A 46 8.35 4.43 -0.06
C GLY A 46 8.20 5.32 1.19
N GLY A 47 7.05 5.27 1.87
CA GLY A 47 6.80 5.94 3.15
C GLY A 47 7.51 5.27 4.33
N PHE A 48 6.91 5.32 5.52
CA PHE A 48 7.55 4.84 6.75
C PHE A 48 6.70 3.78 7.45
N THR A 49 7.38 2.78 8.04
CA THR A 49 6.76 1.62 8.71
C THR A 49 5.76 2.02 9.78
N MET A 50 6.02 3.08 10.52
CA MET A 50 5.13 3.57 11.57
C MET A 50 3.73 4.00 11.06
N PHE A 51 3.58 4.26 9.77
CA PHE A 51 2.28 4.49 9.12
C PHE A 51 1.77 3.22 8.47
N THR A 52 2.62 2.52 7.70
CA THR A 52 2.18 1.34 6.95
C THR A 52 1.80 0.17 7.85
N GLU A 53 2.46 -0.02 8.99
CA GLU A 53 2.10 -1.03 9.99
C GLU A 53 0.66 -0.86 10.50
N LYS A 54 0.26 0.38 10.82
CA LYS A 54 -1.10 0.66 11.30
C LYS A 54 -2.15 0.51 10.20
N ILE A 55 -1.84 0.97 8.99
CA ILE A 55 -2.71 0.82 7.82
C ILE A 55 -2.85 -0.67 7.47
N ALA A 56 -1.75 -1.40 7.42
CA ALA A 56 -1.75 -2.82 7.11
C ALA A 56 -2.55 -3.62 8.14
N ALA A 57 -2.40 -3.33 9.42
CA ALA A 57 -3.16 -3.97 10.48
C ALA A 57 -4.67 -3.65 10.38
N SER A 58 -5.04 -2.39 10.10
CA SER A 58 -6.46 -1.98 10.00
C SER A 58 -7.17 -2.58 8.79
N LEU A 59 -6.46 -2.78 7.68
CA LEU A 59 -7.00 -3.38 6.45
C LEU A 59 -6.78 -4.89 6.36
N GLY A 60 -5.94 -5.46 7.23
CA GLY A 60 -5.65 -6.88 7.27
C GLY A 60 -4.68 -7.37 6.20
N PHE A 61 -3.72 -6.55 5.76
CA PHE A 61 -2.63 -7.03 4.91
C PHE A 61 -1.82 -8.12 5.60
N ASP A 62 -1.32 -9.09 4.83
CA ASP A 62 -0.51 -10.19 5.35
C ASP A 62 0.91 -9.74 5.70
N GLU A 63 1.46 -8.78 4.93
CA GLU A 63 2.72 -8.13 5.26
C GLU A 63 2.80 -6.68 4.75
N ASN A 64 3.74 -5.91 5.32
CA ASN A 64 4.03 -4.56 4.83
C ASN A 64 5.53 -4.29 4.81
N HIS A 65 5.96 -3.49 3.83
CA HIS A 65 7.35 -3.07 3.65
C HIS A 65 7.42 -1.56 3.42
N ALA A 66 8.18 -0.88 4.25
CA ALA A 66 8.42 0.56 4.15
C ALA A 66 9.75 0.94 4.78
N ASN A 67 10.14 2.20 4.67
CA ASN A 67 11.35 2.70 5.29
C ASN A 67 11.20 2.80 6.82
N VAL A 68 12.26 2.48 7.56
CA VAL A 68 12.28 2.55 9.01
C VAL A 68 12.93 3.86 9.45
N LEU A 69 12.19 4.70 10.19
CA LEU A 69 12.74 5.88 10.84
C LEU A 69 13.47 5.48 12.13
N ILE A 70 14.69 5.97 12.30
CA ILE A 70 15.50 5.71 13.49
C ILE A 70 14.98 6.58 14.64
N LYS A 71 14.76 5.91 15.79
CA LYS A 71 14.27 6.52 17.03
C LYS A 71 15.40 6.55 18.07
N ASN A 72 15.41 7.56 18.92
CA ASN A 72 16.25 7.63 20.10
C ASN A 72 15.48 8.30 21.25
N LYS A 73 15.41 7.65 22.41
CA LYS A 73 14.71 8.15 23.62
C LYS A 73 13.31 8.70 23.32
N GLY A 74 12.49 7.97 22.53
CA GLY A 74 11.11 8.34 22.19
C GLY A 74 10.95 9.47 21.16
N LYS A 75 12.05 9.93 20.56
CA LYS A 75 12.04 10.98 19.51
C LYS A 75 12.62 10.46 18.22
N LEU A 76 12.19 11.02 17.10
CA LEU A 76 12.76 10.73 15.78
C LEU A 76 14.15 11.39 15.65
N THR A 77 15.10 10.67 15.06
CA THR A 77 16.47 11.19 14.84
C THR A 77 16.61 11.98 13.53
N GLY A 78 15.57 11.96 12.67
CA GLY A 78 15.66 12.53 11.32
C GLY A 78 16.48 11.66 10.35
N LYS A 79 16.74 10.40 10.70
CA LYS A 79 17.49 9.44 9.88
C LYS A 79 16.63 8.22 9.53
N VAL A 80 16.93 7.59 8.39
CA VAL A 80 16.29 6.37 7.90
C VAL A 80 17.29 5.22 8.01
N GLN A 81 16.81 4.07 8.42
CA GLN A 81 17.61 2.84 8.42
C GLN A 81 17.91 2.41 6.99
N LYS A 82 19.14 1.98 6.73
CA LYS A 82 19.52 1.40 5.43
C LYS A 82 19.23 -0.11 5.42
N PRO A 83 18.92 -0.71 4.26
CA PRO A 83 18.77 -0.08 2.94
C PRO A 83 17.49 0.72 2.82
N ILE A 84 17.52 1.82 2.06
CA ILE A 84 16.33 2.65 1.79
C ILE A 84 15.47 1.94 0.74
N LEU A 85 14.19 1.82 1.01
CA LEU A 85 13.21 1.26 0.09
C LEU A 85 12.86 2.30 -0.99
N GLY A 86 13.55 2.23 -2.11
CA GLY A 86 13.36 3.08 -3.28
C GLY A 86 12.80 2.29 -4.47
N LYS A 87 12.95 2.85 -5.65
CA LYS A 87 12.44 2.31 -6.93
C LYS A 87 12.76 0.82 -7.15
N LEU A 88 14.04 0.45 -7.06
CA LEU A 88 14.49 -0.94 -7.23
C LEU A 88 14.07 -1.86 -6.07
N ALA A 89 13.84 -1.30 -4.89
CA ALA A 89 13.43 -2.10 -3.74
C ALA A 89 12.00 -2.63 -3.88
N LYS A 90 11.09 -1.91 -4.57
CA LYS A 90 9.74 -2.39 -4.83
C LYS A 90 9.73 -3.63 -5.73
N VAL A 91 10.57 -3.65 -6.77
CA VAL A 91 10.75 -4.82 -7.64
C VAL A 91 11.29 -6.00 -6.83
N LYS A 92 12.35 -5.77 -6.04
CA LYS A 92 12.95 -6.80 -5.19
C LYS A 92 11.96 -7.37 -4.16
N GLN A 93 11.10 -6.53 -3.59
CA GLN A 93 10.06 -7.00 -2.67
C GLN A 93 9.04 -7.89 -3.38
N LEU A 94 8.55 -7.49 -4.56
CA LEU A 94 7.67 -8.33 -5.36
C LEU A 94 8.31 -9.69 -5.64
N GLU A 95 9.54 -9.71 -6.14
CA GLU A 95 10.28 -10.95 -6.45
C GLU A 95 10.51 -11.81 -5.19
N SER A 96 10.85 -11.18 -4.07
CA SER A 96 11.06 -11.88 -2.79
C SER A 96 9.78 -12.53 -2.27
N ILE A 97 8.65 -11.79 -2.34
CA ILE A 97 7.34 -12.30 -1.91
C ILE A 97 6.88 -13.43 -2.83
N ALA A 98 6.97 -13.24 -4.14
CA ALA A 98 6.62 -14.28 -5.11
C ALA A 98 7.43 -15.56 -4.86
N LYS A 99 8.74 -15.45 -4.67
CA LYS A 99 9.62 -16.57 -4.34
C LYS A 99 9.24 -17.24 -3.02
N LYS A 100 8.97 -16.47 -1.98
CA LYS A 100 8.55 -16.97 -0.64
C LYS A 100 7.28 -17.82 -0.74
N LEU A 101 6.35 -17.41 -1.61
CA LEU A 101 5.07 -18.07 -1.84
C LEU A 101 5.10 -19.14 -2.95
N ASN A 102 6.27 -19.37 -3.54
CA ASN A 102 6.44 -20.27 -4.69
C ASN A 102 5.52 -19.91 -5.87
N LEU A 103 5.35 -18.61 -6.11
CA LEU A 103 4.57 -18.05 -7.20
C LEU A 103 5.47 -17.59 -8.35
N ASN A 104 4.94 -17.71 -9.57
CA ASN A 104 5.52 -17.00 -10.71
C ASN A 104 5.04 -15.54 -10.68
N GLU A 105 5.88 -14.60 -11.11
CA GLU A 105 5.52 -13.18 -11.15
C GLU A 105 4.28 -12.91 -12.03
N LYS A 106 3.99 -13.77 -12.99
CA LYS A 106 2.75 -13.75 -13.79
C LYS A 106 1.47 -13.93 -12.95
N GLN A 107 1.59 -14.50 -11.76
CA GLN A 107 0.48 -14.69 -10.81
C GLN A 107 0.33 -13.53 -9.83
N VAL A 108 1.10 -12.46 -10.02
CA VAL A 108 1.10 -11.29 -9.16
C VAL A 108 0.38 -10.14 -9.84
N LEU A 109 -0.54 -9.50 -9.10
CA LEU A 109 -1.11 -8.21 -9.45
C LEU A 109 -0.41 -7.13 -8.64
N ALA A 110 0.13 -6.12 -9.31
CA ALA A 110 0.74 -4.96 -8.67
C ALA A 110 -0.02 -3.68 -9.03
N VAL A 111 -0.15 -2.78 -8.06
CA VAL A 111 -0.88 -1.52 -8.20
C VAL A 111 0.02 -0.36 -7.77
N GLY A 112 0.01 0.72 -8.53
CA GLY A 112 0.78 1.91 -8.21
C GLY A 112 0.32 3.15 -8.96
N ASP A 113 0.76 4.32 -8.52
CA ASP A 113 0.40 5.62 -9.08
C ASP A 113 1.61 6.46 -9.53
N GLY A 114 2.80 6.08 -9.12
CA GLY A 114 4.02 6.86 -9.27
C GLY A 114 5.08 6.25 -10.17
N ALA A 115 5.99 7.08 -10.68
CA ALA A 115 7.13 6.64 -11.47
C ALA A 115 8.08 5.67 -10.72
N ASN A 116 8.03 5.67 -9.40
CA ASN A 116 8.74 4.72 -8.55
C ASN A 116 8.10 3.33 -8.53
N ASP A 117 6.89 3.18 -9.05
CA ASP A 117 6.15 1.92 -9.12
C ASP A 117 6.33 1.21 -10.46
N LEU A 118 6.70 1.93 -11.53
CA LEU A 118 6.77 1.39 -12.89
C LEU A 118 7.54 0.08 -12.99
N GLY A 119 8.71 -0.01 -12.36
CA GLY A 119 9.49 -1.25 -12.39
C GLY A 119 8.74 -2.45 -11.78
N MET A 120 7.98 -2.23 -10.72
CA MET A 120 7.14 -3.25 -10.08
C MET A 120 5.92 -3.57 -10.96
N LEU A 121 5.27 -2.55 -11.54
CA LEU A 121 4.12 -2.73 -12.42
C LEU A 121 4.49 -3.54 -13.66
N HIS A 122 5.63 -3.26 -14.30
CA HIS A 122 6.11 -4.02 -15.46
C HIS A 122 6.57 -5.43 -15.11
N ARG A 123 7.00 -5.67 -13.86
CA ARG A 123 7.47 -6.98 -13.42
C ARG A 123 6.33 -7.95 -13.08
N ALA A 124 5.22 -7.42 -12.58
CA ALA A 124 4.02 -8.21 -12.27
C ALA A 124 3.35 -8.74 -13.52
N GLY A 125 2.65 -9.87 -13.40
CA GLY A 125 1.82 -10.41 -14.48
C GLY A 125 0.66 -9.50 -14.82
N THR A 126 0.16 -8.75 -13.82
CA THR A 126 -0.86 -7.72 -14.00
C THR A 126 -0.41 -6.46 -13.26
N GLY A 127 0.10 -5.48 -14.00
CA GLY A 127 0.46 -4.17 -13.47
C GLY A 127 -0.62 -3.14 -13.75
N VAL A 128 -1.15 -2.50 -12.70
CA VAL A 128 -2.25 -1.55 -12.79
C VAL A 128 -1.81 -0.16 -12.35
N ALA A 129 -1.91 0.81 -13.24
CA ALA A 129 -1.74 2.22 -12.93
C ALA A 129 -3.08 2.77 -12.39
N LEU A 130 -3.14 3.06 -11.09
CA LEU A 130 -4.35 3.54 -10.42
C LEU A 130 -4.22 5.04 -10.11
N HIS A 131 -5.10 5.87 -10.69
CA HIS A 131 -5.09 7.33 -10.56
C HIS A 131 -3.69 7.93 -10.78
N ALA A 132 -2.94 7.29 -11.67
CA ALA A 132 -1.56 7.65 -11.93
C ALA A 132 -1.45 8.92 -12.77
N LYS A 133 -0.31 9.59 -12.65
CA LYS A 133 0.01 10.71 -13.55
C LYS A 133 0.08 10.21 -15.00
N PRO A 134 -0.26 11.06 -16.01
CA PRO A 134 -0.25 10.66 -17.42
C PRO A 134 1.05 9.96 -17.84
N SER A 135 2.19 10.49 -17.47
CA SER A 135 3.52 9.91 -17.78
C SER A 135 3.77 8.51 -17.19
N VAL A 136 3.01 8.10 -16.19
CA VAL A 136 3.04 6.75 -15.61
C VAL A 136 1.97 5.89 -16.25
N ALA A 137 0.76 6.43 -16.38
CA ALA A 137 -0.37 5.73 -16.96
C ALA A 137 -0.09 5.26 -18.40
N GLU A 138 0.57 6.09 -19.22
CA GLU A 138 0.94 5.77 -20.61
C GLU A 138 1.90 4.59 -20.75
N GLN A 139 2.62 4.25 -19.69
CA GLN A 139 3.57 3.14 -19.65
C GLN A 139 2.98 1.84 -19.10
N CYS A 140 1.69 1.81 -18.80
CA CYS A 140 0.99 0.63 -18.26
C CYS A 140 -0.16 0.23 -19.17
N ASP A 141 -0.33 -1.07 -19.39
CA ASP A 141 -1.41 -1.61 -20.21
C ASP A 141 -2.77 -1.44 -19.54
N ILE A 142 -2.82 -1.58 -18.22
CA ILE A 142 -4.05 -1.45 -17.45
C ILE A 142 -4.02 -0.16 -16.62
N ARG A 143 -5.07 0.65 -16.79
CA ARG A 143 -5.21 1.97 -16.17
C ARG A 143 -6.58 2.11 -15.55
N ILE A 144 -6.63 2.57 -14.31
CA ILE A 144 -7.85 2.98 -13.63
C ILE A 144 -7.74 4.48 -13.37
N ASN A 145 -8.40 5.27 -14.18
CA ASN A 145 -8.40 6.73 -14.06
C ASN A 145 -9.58 7.24 -13.23
N PHE A 146 -10.65 6.45 -13.14
CA PHE A 146 -11.89 6.75 -12.43
C PHE A 146 -12.31 5.55 -11.58
N GLY A 147 -13.13 5.80 -10.56
CA GLY A 147 -13.57 4.75 -9.63
C GLY A 147 -12.63 4.62 -8.42
N ASP A 148 -12.76 3.54 -7.70
CA ASP A 148 -12.02 3.26 -6.48
C ASP A 148 -11.25 1.93 -6.55
N LEU A 149 -10.72 1.48 -5.43
CA LEU A 149 -9.95 0.24 -5.35
C LEU A 149 -10.75 -1.03 -5.66
N THR A 150 -12.10 -0.99 -5.62
CA THR A 150 -12.91 -2.15 -6.00
C THR A 150 -12.82 -2.44 -7.50
N SER A 151 -12.43 -1.47 -8.33
CA SER A 151 -12.14 -1.68 -9.75
C SER A 151 -11.12 -2.79 -9.99
N LEU A 152 -10.20 -3.00 -9.06
CA LEU A 152 -9.21 -4.09 -9.12
C LEU A 152 -9.84 -5.48 -9.00
N LEU A 153 -10.99 -5.60 -8.35
CA LEU A 153 -11.72 -6.86 -8.25
C LEU A 153 -12.32 -7.23 -9.62
N PHE A 154 -12.93 -6.28 -10.30
CA PHE A 154 -13.48 -6.51 -11.64
C PHE A 154 -12.40 -6.91 -12.65
N ILE A 155 -11.21 -6.30 -12.60
CA ILE A 155 -10.06 -6.67 -13.45
C ILE A 155 -9.66 -8.14 -13.22
N GLN A 156 -9.84 -8.64 -12.01
CA GLN A 156 -9.54 -10.03 -11.64
C GLN A 156 -10.71 -11.00 -11.92
N GLY A 157 -11.82 -10.52 -12.48
CA GLY A 157 -12.97 -11.33 -12.85
C GLY A 157 -13.99 -11.56 -11.74
N TYR A 158 -13.87 -10.88 -10.59
CA TYR A 158 -14.90 -10.94 -9.54
C TYR A 158 -16.14 -10.15 -9.97
N ALA A 159 -17.32 -10.74 -9.78
CA ALA A 159 -18.58 -10.03 -9.89
C ALA A 159 -18.87 -9.25 -8.59
N LYS A 160 -19.78 -8.30 -8.64
CA LYS A 160 -20.11 -7.48 -7.46
C LYS A 160 -20.67 -8.31 -6.29
N GLU A 161 -21.31 -9.40 -6.61
CA GLU A 161 -21.87 -10.38 -5.68
C GLU A 161 -20.79 -11.14 -4.89
N ASP A 162 -19.57 -11.20 -5.42
CA ASP A 162 -18.41 -11.84 -4.78
C ASP A 162 -17.74 -10.93 -3.75
N PHE A 163 -18.12 -9.64 -3.69
CA PHE A 163 -17.49 -8.66 -2.82
C PHE A 163 -17.81 -8.93 -1.35
N VAL A 164 -16.77 -8.96 -0.54
CA VAL A 164 -16.87 -9.12 0.91
C VAL A 164 -16.79 -7.74 1.56
N PHE A 165 -17.85 -7.37 2.25
CA PHE A 165 -17.94 -6.13 3.01
C PHE A 165 -17.63 -6.44 4.47
N ASN A 166 -16.47 -6.05 4.97
CA ASN A 166 -16.20 -6.03 6.40
C ASN A 166 -16.95 -4.86 7.02
N PRO A 167 -17.68 -5.05 8.13
CA PRO A 167 -18.20 -3.91 8.90
C PRO A 167 -17.02 -3.01 9.28
N PRO A 168 -17.19 -1.67 9.27
CA PRO A 168 -16.14 -0.79 9.72
C PRO A 168 -15.72 -1.20 11.14
N SER A 169 -14.44 -1.47 11.34
CA SER A 169 -13.90 -1.60 12.69
C SER A 169 -14.22 -0.31 13.43
N ASP A 170 -14.66 -0.36 14.69
CA ASP A 170 -15.19 0.73 15.52
C ASP A 170 -14.25 1.95 15.74
N HIS A 171 -13.36 2.22 14.80
CA HIS A 171 -12.32 3.25 14.87
C HIS A 171 -12.37 4.27 13.72
N GLN A 172 -13.52 4.48 13.09
CA GLN A 172 -13.68 5.66 12.26
C GLN A 172 -14.22 6.82 13.13
N PRO A 173 -13.50 7.94 13.22
CA PRO A 173 -14.06 9.15 13.83
C PRO A 173 -15.24 9.60 12.97
N GLN A 174 -16.41 9.67 13.56
CA GLN A 174 -17.60 10.27 12.95
C GLN A 174 -17.28 11.70 12.50
N PRO A 175 -17.71 12.14 11.30
CA PRO A 175 -17.61 13.54 10.94
C PRO A 175 -18.45 14.33 11.92
N SER A 176 -17.81 15.23 12.68
CA SER A 176 -18.49 16.23 13.48
C SER A 176 -19.28 17.13 12.55
N HIS A 177 -20.58 17.19 12.75
CA HIS A 177 -21.51 18.14 12.13
C HIS A 177 -21.15 19.58 12.47
#